data_7b3778047385750cd76fdfbac014909d
#
_entry.id   7b3778047385750cd76fdfbac014909d
#
_cell.length_a   1.000
_cell.length_b   1.000
_cell.length_c   1.000
_cell.angle_alpha   90.00
_cell.angle_beta   90.00
_cell.angle_gamma   90.00
#
_symmetry.space_group_name_H-M   'P 1'
#
loop_
_entity.id
_entity.type
_entity.pdbx_description
1 polymer ?
#
loop_
_entity_poly.entity_id
_entity_poly.type
_entity_poly.pdbx_seq_one_letter_code
_entity_poly.pdbx_strand_id
1 'polypeptide(L)'
;MSADDRTLLTRAATGDGGALEALMSRYAARVYRLAYGITRNAPDAEEVVQDVFLQIVNKGAGFEGRAALASWIYRITTNVSLNKRRGKRRELETSLDELLPTFLPDGHRAGERSFVVADWSATPDRELLSGESRRLLEAAIDRLPEHYRAVLVLRDVEELSNEEVAQIVGDTVAAVKTRLHRARMALREQLTRHLGAGA
;
A
#
# COMPACT_ATOMS: atom_id res chain seq x y z
N MET A 1 5.37 -1.56 -21.33
CA MET A 1 6.75 -1.08 -21.11
C MET A 1 7.17 -0.37 -22.39
N SER A 2 7.45 0.93 -22.33
CA SER A 2 8.00 1.59 -23.50
C SER A 2 9.43 1.09 -23.71
N ALA A 3 9.86 0.97 -24.97
CA ALA A 3 11.27 0.65 -25.30
C ALA A 3 12.24 1.62 -24.61
N ASP A 4 11.77 2.81 -24.33
CA ASP A 4 12.44 3.90 -23.64
C ASP A 4 12.77 3.57 -22.17
N ASP A 5 11.84 2.96 -21.38
CA ASP A 5 12.08 2.65 -19.95
C ASP A 5 13.21 1.61 -19.76
N ARG A 6 13.28 0.61 -20.62
CA ARG A 6 14.34 -0.40 -20.57
C ARG A 6 15.69 0.20 -20.92
N THR A 7 15.72 1.07 -21.93
CA THR A 7 16.93 1.78 -22.34
C THR A 7 17.43 2.68 -21.23
N LEU A 8 16.53 3.46 -20.60
CA LEU A 8 16.89 4.32 -19.47
C LEU A 8 17.43 3.49 -18.29
N LEU A 9 16.80 2.36 -17.97
CA LEU A 9 17.28 1.48 -16.90
C LEU A 9 18.69 0.96 -17.16
N THR A 10 18.94 0.46 -18.37
CA THR A 10 20.27 -0.06 -18.75
C THR A 10 21.32 1.04 -18.67
N ARG A 11 21.05 2.24 -19.16
CA ARG A 11 21.96 3.39 -19.11
C ARG A 11 22.19 3.84 -17.67
N ALA A 12 21.15 3.94 -16.85
CA ALA A 12 21.28 4.30 -15.43
C ALA A 12 22.15 3.28 -14.67
N ALA A 13 21.97 1.98 -14.94
CA ALA A 13 22.77 0.91 -14.33
C ALA A 13 24.26 0.93 -14.75
N THR A 14 24.60 1.58 -15.88
CA THR A 14 25.99 1.78 -16.33
C THR A 14 26.57 3.13 -15.90
N GLY A 15 25.87 3.88 -15.03
CA GLY A 15 26.37 5.14 -14.46
C GLY A 15 25.94 6.40 -15.21
N ASP A 16 25.01 6.31 -16.16
CA ASP A 16 24.46 7.48 -16.84
C ASP A 16 23.51 8.26 -15.92
N GLY A 17 24.00 9.38 -15.37
CA GLY A 17 23.26 10.25 -14.47
C GLY A 17 22.00 10.84 -15.10
N GLY A 18 22.02 11.20 -16.40
CA GLY A 18 20.86 11.73 -17.10
C GLY A 18 19.75 10.70 -17.29
N ALA A 19 20.12 9.43 -17.50
CA ALA A 19 19.15 8.34 -17.55
C ALA A 19 18.52 8.07 -16.17
N LEU A 20 19.32 8.16 -15.10
CA LEU A 20 18.81 8.04 -13.73
C LEU A 20 17.85 9.19 -13.39
N GLU A 21 18.20 10.42 -13.73
CA GLU A 21 17.34 11.59 -13.52
C GLU A 21 16.01 11.45 -14.26
N ALA A 22 16.02 10.96 -15.49
CA ALA A 22 14.81 10.69 -16.26
C ALA A 22 13.93 9.61 -15.60
N LEU A 23 14.51 8.54 -15.04
CA LEU A 23 13.77 7.53 -14.26
C LEU A 23 13.23 8.13 -12.96
N MET A 24 14.00 8.93 -12.24
CA MET A 24 13.54 9.62 -11.03
C MET A 24 12.35 10.53 -11.34
N SER A 25 12.43 11.33 -12.39
CA SER A 25 11.34 12.20 -12.82
C SER A 25 10.05 11.44 -13.11
N ARG A 26 10.14 10.22 -13.65
CA ARG A 26 8.97 9.38 -13.99
C ARG A 26 8.37 8.65 -12.78
N TYR A 27 9.22 8.18 -11.87
CA TYR A 27 8.82 7.20 -10.87
C TYR A 27 8.89 7.71 -9.43
N ALA A 28 9.65 8.77 -9.10
CA ALA A 28 9.88 9.18 -7.71
C ALA A 28 8.57 9.52 -6.97
N ALA A 29 7.65 10.24 -7.61
CA ALA A 29 6.38 10.59 -7.00
C ALA A 29 5.52 9.35 -6.67
N ARG A 30 5.53 8.32 -7.56
CA ARG A 30 4.81 7.06 -7.34
C ARG A 30 5.48 6.23 -6.25
N VAL A 31 6.81 6.14 -6.27
CA VAL A 31 7.60 5.45 -5.24
C VAL A 31 7.34 6.09 -3.87
N TYR A 32 7.39 7.42 -3.77
CA TYR A 32 7.11 8.15 -2.53
C TYR A 32 5.68 7.88 -2.03
N ARG A 33 4.68 7.98 -2.92
CA ARG A 33 3.28 7.74 -2.54
C ARG A 33 3.06 6.33 -2.00
N LEU A 34 3.61 5.31 -2.68
CA LEU A 34 3.54 3.92 -2.23
C LEU A 34 4.31 3.72 -0.91
N ALA A 35 5.51 4.27 -0.81
CA ALA A 35 6.32 4.20 0.40
C ALA A 35 5.61 4.86 1.58
N TYR A 36 5.08 6.06 1.41
CA TYR A 36 4.31 6.75 2.44
C TYR A 36 3.02 6.01 2.80
N GLY A 37 2.32 5.47 1.80
CA GLY A 37 1.13 4.65 2.02
C GLY A 37 1.40 3.44 2.93
N ILE A 38 2.59 2.83 2.83
CA ILE A 38 2.99 1.67 3.63
C ILE A 38 3.62 2.11 4.97
N THR A 39 4.57 3.05 4.96
CA THR A 39 5.33 3.46 6.16
C THR A 39 4.53 4.38 7.07
N ARG A 40 3.65 5.20 6.52
CA ARG A 40 2.89 6.25 7.21
C ARG A 40 3.81 7.23 7.96
N ASN A 41 5.01 7.42 7.45
CA ASN A 41 6.03 8.30 8.01
C ASN A 41 6.79 8.97 6.85
N ALA A 42 6.77 10.31 6.79
CA ALA A 42 7.36 11.04 5.67
C ALA A 42 8.89 10.87 5.59
N PRO A 43 9.66 11.02 6.68
CA PRO A 43 11.10 10.73 6.67
C PRO A 43 11.44 9.32 6.21
N ASP A 44 10.70 8.30 6.70
CA ASP A 44 10.93 6.91 6.26
C ASP A 44 10.60 6.73 4.77
N ALA A 45 9.56 7.40 4.27
CA ALA A 45 9.21 7.34 2.84
C ALA A 45 10.28 8.00 1.96
N GLU A 46 10.88 9.11 2.39
CA GLU A 46 11.99 9.76 1.69
C GLU A 46 13.22 8.86 1.62
N GLU A 47 13.58 8.22 2.74
CA GLU A 47 14.69 7.26 2.75
C GLU A 47 14.39 6.05 1.85
N VAL A 48 13.14 5.55 1.83
CA VAL A 48 12.73 4.47 0.91
C VAL A 48 12.92 4.89 -0.54
N VAL A 49 12.58 6.14 -0.91
CA VAL A 49 12.82 6.63 -2.27
C VAL A 49 14.30 6.54 -2.62
N GLN A 50 15.20 7.00 -1.75
CA GLN A 50 16.65 6.93 -1.97
C GLN A 50 17.11 5.48 -2.13
N ASP A 51 16.70 4.59 -1.22
CA ASP A 51 17.07 3.17 -1.24
C ASP A 51 16.57 2.46 -2.52
N VAL A 52 15.36 2.80 -2.98
CA VAL A 52 14.79 2.24 -4.21
C VAL A 52 15.62 2.64 -5.43
N PHE A 53 15.98 3.91 -5.56
CA PHE A 53 16.78 4.36 -6.70
C PHE A 53 18.21 3.84 -6.65
N LEU A 54 18.82 3.69 -5.49
CA LEU A 54 20.08 2.98 -5.31
C LEU A 54 19.98 1.51 -5.77
N GLN A 55 18.89 0.82 -5.41
CA GLN A 55 18.67 -0.55 -5.87
C GLN A 55 18.40 -0.63 -7.38
N ILE A 56 17.71 0.36 -7.97
CA ILE A 56 17.52 0.45 -9.43
C ILE A 56 18.86 0.53 -10.15
N VAL A 57 19.79 1.38 -9.69
CA VAL A 57 21.12 1.49 -10.27
C VAL A 57 21.90 0.17 -10.10
N ASN A 58 21.92 -0.40 -8.89
CA ASN A 58 22.72 -1.57 -8.59
C ASN A 58 22.20 -2.87 -9.24
N LYS A 59 20.90 -3.00 -9.40
CA LYS A 59 20.25 -4.23 -9.90
C LYS A 59 19.66 -4.10 -11.30
N GLY A 60 19.63 -2.88 -11.86
CA GLY A 60 19.00 -2.60 -13.15
C GLY A 60 19.60 -3.37 -14.31
N ALA A 61 20.92 -3.63 -14.29
CA ALA A 61 21.60 -4.44 -15.29
C ALA A 61 21.06 -5.89 -15.36
N GLY A 62 20.58 -6.44 -14.25
CA GLY A 62 19.99 -7.79 -14.17
C GLY A 62 18.47 -7.83 -14.43
N PHE A 63 17.86 -6.72 -14.80
CA PHE A 63 16.43 -6.68 -15.10
C PHE A 63 16.12 -7.36 -16.44
N GLU A 64 15.61 -8.58 -16.41
CA GLU A 64 15.35 -9.39 -17.61
C GLU A 64 14.10 -8.95 -18.40
N GLY A 65 13.29 -8.01 -17.88
CA GLY A 65 12.09 -7.51 -18.55
C GLY A 65 10.91 -8.48 -18.58
N ARG A 66 10.93 -9.53 -17.74
CA ARG A 66 9.81 -10.49 -17.62
C ARG A 66 8.54 -9.87 -17.05
N ALA A 67 8.67 -8.76 -16.31
CA ALA A 67 7.57 -7.95 -15.81
C ALA A 67 7.70 -6.51 -16.32
N ALA A 68 6.64 -5.72 -16.21
CA ALA A 68 6.72 -4.29 -16.46
C ALA A 68 7.71 -3.63 -15.47
N LEU A 69 8.48 -2.63 -15.92
CA LEU A 69 9.42 -1.92 -15.06
C LEU A 69 8.73 -1.32 -13.83
N ALA A 70 7.54 -0.76 -14.01
CA ALA A 70 6.73 -0.23 -12.92
C ALA A 70 6.44 -1.29 -11.83
N SER A 71 6.03 -2.51 -12.21
CA SER A 71 5.77 -3.61 -11.26
C SER A 71 7.05 -4.03 -10.52
N TRP A 72 8.20 -4.03 -11.20
CA TRP A 72 9.49 -4.32 -10.58
C TRP A 72 9.89 -3.22 -9.58
N ILE A 73 9.72 -1.94 -9.93
CA ILE A 73 9.96 -0.81 -9.03
C ILE A 73 9.01 -0.89 -7.82
N TYR A 74 7.73 -1.18 -8.02
CA TYR A 74 6.77 -1.33 -6.93
C TYR A 74 7.12 -2.50 -5.99
N ARG A 75 7.62 -3.60 -6.53
CA ARG A 75 8.13 -4.71 -5.72
C ARG A 75 9.32 -4.30 -4.85
N ILE A 76 10.29 -3.57 -5.41
CA ILE A 76 11.42 -3.03 -4.63
C ILE A 76 10.89 -2.10 -3.55
N THR A 77 10.04 -1.13 -3.91
CA THR A 77 9.46 -0.15 -2.98
C THR A 77 8.73 -0.82 -1.83
N THR A 78 7.86 -1.78 -2.12
CA THR A 78 7.11 -2.53 -1.11
C THR A 78 8.04 -3.27 -0.15
N ASN A 79 9.05 -3.98 -0.67
CA ASN A 79 9.99 -4.72 0.15
C ASN A 79 10.84 -3.81 1.05
N VAL A 80 11.34 -2.68 0.51
CA VAL A 80 12.12 -1.70 1.28
C VAL A 80 11.25 -1.09 2.36
N SER A 81 10.01 -0.70 2.04
CA SER A 81 9.07 -0.10 2.99
C SER A 81 8.73 -1.04 4.15
N LEU A 82 8.43 -2.31 3.86
CA LEU A 82 8.14 -3.33 4.89
C LEU A 82 9.36 -3.60 5.77
N ASN A 83 10.57 -3.67 5.19
CA ASN A 83 11.80 -3.91 5.96
C ASN A 83 12.13 -2.73 6.88
N LYS A 84 11.89 -1.49 6.44
CA LYS A 84 12.14 -0.27 7.23
C LYS A 84 11.35 -0.29 8.54
N ARG A 85 10.11 -0.75 8.51
CA ARG A 85 9.25 -0.83 9.70
C ARG A 85 9.59 -2.00 10.62
N ARG A 86 9.99 -3.15 10.08
CA ARG A 86 10.39 -4.30 10.90
C ARG A 86 11.51 -3.97 11.89
N GLY A 87 12.41 -3.02 11.55
CA GLY A 87 13.48 -2.57 12.45
C GLY A 87 13.01 -1.68 13.61
N LYS A 88 11.90 -0.93 13.44
CA LYS A 88 11.46 0.09 14.40
C LYS A 88 10.29 -0.32 15.30
N ARG A 89 9.54 -1.39 14.98
CA ARG A 89 8.23 -1.64 15.60
C ARG A 89 7.92 -3.09 15.97
N ARG A 90 8.87 -3.81 16.51
CA ARG A 90 8.62 -5.15 17.04
C ARG A 90 7.69 -5.19 18.27
N GLU A 91 7.41 -4.01 18.87
CA GLU A 91 6.70 -3.92 20.16
C GLU A 91 5.26 -3.42 20.10
N LEU A 92 4.73 -3.01 18.93
CA LEU A 92 3.40 -2.37 18.81
C LEU A 92 2.56 -2.90 17.63
N GLU A 93 2.71 -4.15 17.21
CA GLU A 93 1.79 -4.72 16.22
C GLU A 93 0.43 -4.98 16.87
N THR A 94 -0.52 -4.09 16.62
CA THR A 94 -1.94 -4.37 16.84
C THR A 94 -2.33 -5.59 16.03
N SER A 95 -2.83 -6.62 16.67
CA SER A 95 -3.36 -7.79 15.96
C SER A 95 -4.50 -7.34 15.04
N LEU A 96 -4.53 -7.84 13.80
CA LEU A 96 -5.67 -7.55 12.93
C LEU A 96 -6.99 -8.00 13.57
N ASP A 97 -6.97 -9.08 14.36
CA ASP A 97 -8.17 -9.61 15.01
C ASP A 97 -8.79 -8.61 15.99
N GLU A 98 -8.00 -7.72 16.60
CA GLU A 98 -8.52 -6.63 17.44
C GLU A 98 -9.25 -5.54 16.63
N LEU A 99 -8.95 -5.44 15.34
CA LEU A 99 -9.55 -4.47 14.42
C LEU A 99 -10.76 -5.04 13.68
N LEU A 100 -10.94 -6.37 13.70
CA LEU A 100 -12.07 -7.03 13.05
C LEU A 100 -13.34 -6.96 13.92
N PRO A 101 -14.53 -7.02 13.30
CA PRO A 101 -15.77 -7.15 14.05
C PRO A 101 -15.80 -8.48 14.81
N THR A 102 -16.25 -8.43 16.06
CA THR A 102 -16.50 -9.63 16.85
C THR A 102 -17.87 -10.21 16.47
N PHE A 103 -17.93 -11.50 16.19
CA PHE A 103 -19.18 -12.21 15.94
C PHE A 103 -19.56 -13.02 17.16
N LEU A 104 -20.85 -13.03 17.48
CA LEU A 104 -21.44 -13.87 18.52
C LEU A 104 -21.54 -15.32 18.03
N PRO A 105 -21.70 -16.32 18.93
CA PRO A 105 -21.82 -17.72 18.53
C PRO A 105 -23.03 -18.02 17.61
N ASP A 106 -24.05 -17.15 17.61
CA ASP A 106 -25.20 -17.19 16.72
C ASP A 106 -24.96 -16.61 15.33
N GLY A 107 -23.74 -16.12 15.05
CA GLY A 107 -23.34 -15.53 13.78
C GLY A 107 -23.66 -14.03 13.65
N HIS A 108 -24.35 -13.43 14.65
CA HIS A 108 -24.60 -12.00 14.66
C HIS A 108 -23.36 -11.22 15.10
N ARG A 109 -23.21 -9.99 14.58
CA ARG A 109 -22.12 -9.09 14.96
C ARG A 109 -22.36 -8.56 16.37
N ALA A 110 -21.36 -8.65 17.26
CA ALA A 110 -21.41 -8.03 18.58
C ALA A 110 -21.47 -6.50 18.44
N GLY A 111 -22.48 -5.86 19.06
CA GLY A 111 -22.62 -4.39 19.00
C GLY A 111 -23.50 -3.91 17.85
N GLU A 112 -24.63 -4.57 17.62
CA GLU A 112 -25.59 -4.19 16.58
C GLU A 112 -26.13 -2.76 16.77
N ARG A 113 -25.64 -1.87 15.87
CA ARG A 113 -26.51 -0.85 15.28
C ARG A 113 -26.58 -1.14 13.79
N SER A 114 -27.79 -1.42 13.34
CA SER A 114 -28.14 -1.68 11.94
C SER A 114 -27.95 -0.40 11.15
N PHE A 115 -26.70 -0.11 10.75
CA PHE A 115 -26.47 0.88 9.70
C PHE A 115 -26.47 0.12 8.39
N VAL A 116 -27.42 0.46 7.55
CA VAL A 116 -27.34 0.17 6.11
C VAL A 116 -26.03 0.74 5.62
N VAL A 117 -25.02 -0.11 5.53
CA VAL A 117 -23.70 0.28 5.04
C VAL A 117 -23.90 0.59 3.56
N ALA A 118 -23.77 1.86 3.19
CA ALA A 118 -23.66 2.25 1.81
C ALA A 118 -22.61 1.36 1.14
N ASP A 119 -22.94 0.85 -0.03
CA ASP A 119 -22.06 0.01 -0.82
C ASP A 119 -20.82 0.81 -1.19
N TRP A 120 -19.69 0.53 -0.54
CA TRP A 120 -18.41 1.19 -0.77
C TRP A 120 -17.71 0.69 -2.04
N SER A 121 -18.40 -0.11 -2.86
CA SER A 121 -17.93 -0.41 -4.22
C SER A 121 -18.01 0.83 -5.13
N ALA A 122 -18.86 1.80 -4.80
CA ALA A 122 -18.82 3.13 -5.37
C ALA A 122 -17.88 3.99 -4.48
N THR A 123 -16.67 4.21 -4.93
CA THR A 123 -15.71 5.12 -4.31
C THR A 123 -16.35 6.51 -4.21
N PRO A 124 -16.55 7.09 -3.01
CA PRO A 124 -16.93 8.50 -2.93
C PRO A 124 -15.80 9.29 -3.57
N ASP A 125 -16.15 10.20 -4.45
CA ASP A 125 -15.20 11.15 -5.05
C ASP A 125 -14.32 11.73 -3.94
N ARG A 126 -13.01 11.63 -4.08
CA ARG A 126 -12.01 12.09 -3.09
C ARG A 126 -12.21 13.55 -2.67
N GLU A 127 -12.91 14.34 -3.49
CA GLU A 127 -13.23 15.74 -3.24
C GLU A 127 -14.37 15.95 -2.25
N LEU A 128 -15.22 14.93 -2.00
CA LEU A 128 -16.40 15.06 -1.14
C LEU A 128 -16.17 14.63 0.32
N LEU A 129 -15.02 14.06 0.66
CA LEU A 129 -14.71 13.75 2.04
C LEU A 129 -14.39 15.03 2.80
N SER A 130 -15.18 15.36 3.83
CA SER A 130 -14.84 16.42 4.77
C SER A 130 -13.43 16.19 5.33
N GLY A 131 -12.71 17.25 5.71
CA GLY A 131 -11.37 17.11 6.29
C GLY A 131 -11.33 16.18 7.50
N GLU A 132 -12.45 16.06 8.23
CA GLU A 132 -12.62 15.14 9.35
C GLU A 132 -12.70 13.67 8.89
N SER A 133 -13.53 13.37 7.90
CA SER A 133 -13.65 12.01 7.35
C SER A 133 -12.32 11.52 6.77
N ARG A 134 -11.55 12.42 6.15
CA ARG A 134 -10.22 12.11 5.65
C ARG A 134 -9.25 11.76 6.78
N ARG A 135 -9.22 12.54 7.87
CA ARG A 135 -8.38 12.26 9.05
C ARG A 135 -8.75 10.93 9.70
N LEU A 136 -10.04 10.63 9.81
CA LEU A 136 -10.52 9.36 10.35
C LEU A 136 -10.08 8.17 9.48
N LEU A 137 -10.19 8.29 8.17
CA LEU A 137 -9.72 7.25 7.24
C LEU A 137 -8.20 7.05 7.34
N GLU A 138 -7.44 8.13 7.38
CA GLU A 138 -5.98 8.08 7.53
C GLU A 138 -5.58 7.41 8.84
N ALA A 139 -6.21 7.78 9.95
CA ALA A 139 -5.98 7.15 11.25
C ALA A 139 -6.36 5.66 11.27
N ALA A 140 -7.44 5.28 10.59
CA ALA A 140 -7.84 3.89 10.45
C ALA A 140 -6.82 3.07 9.62
N ILE A 141 -6.28 3.64 8.54
CA ILE A 141 -5.23 3.02 7.74
C ILE A 141 -3.94 2.86 8.57
N ASP A 142 -3.59 3.84 9.41
CA ASP A 142 -2.39 3.80 10.26
C ASP A 142 -2.40 2.63 11.25
N ARG A 143 -3.58 2.20 11.68
CA ARG A 143 -3.75 1.08 12.62
C ARG A 143 -3.67 -0.29 11.95
N LEU A 144 -3.80 -0.38 10.62
CA LEU A 144 -3.69 -1.66 9.93
C LEU A 144 -2.27 -2.22 10.07
N PRO A 145 -2.11 -3.53 10.31
CA PRO A 145 -0.83 -4.20 10.18
C PRO A 145 -0.23 -4.01 8.78
N GLU A 146 1.09 -3.91 8.70
CA GLU A 146 1.81 -3.49 7.49
C GLU A 146 1.48 -4.29 6.23
N HIS A 147 1.38 -5.62 6.37
CA HIS A 147 1.07 -6.51 5.23
C HIS A 147 -0.34 -6.30 4.66
N TYR A 148 -1.31 -5.95 5.52
CA TYR A 148 -2.66 -5.63 5.09
C TYR A 148 -2.72 -4.25 4.45
N ARG A 149 -2.00 -3.30 5.02
CA ARG A 149 -1.88 -1.94 4.48
C ARG A 149 -1.19 -1.94 3.11
N ALA A 150 -0.09 -2.69 2.95
CA ALA A 150 0.60 -2.80 1.67
C ALA A 150 -0.33 -3.31 0.55
N VAL A 151 -1.10 -4.38 0.83
CA VAL A 151 -2.07 -4.91 -0.13
C VAL A 151 -3.17 -3.90 -0.44
N LEU A 152 -3.69 -3.20 0.57
CA LEU A 152 -4.71 -2.16 0.40
C LEU A 152 -4.20 -1.02 -0.47
N VAL A 153 -3.00 -0.49 -0.19
CA VAL A 153 -2.41 0.62 -0.94
C VAL A 153 -2.14 0.22 -2.39
N LEU A 154 -1.54 -0.94 -2.63
CA LEU A 154 -1.28 -1.42 -3.99
C LEU A 154 -2.57 -1.60 -4.79
N ARG A 155 -3.63 -2.14 -4.17
CA ARG A 155 -4.88 -2.44 -4.86
C ARG A 155 -5.79 -1.22 -5.01
N ASP A 156 -6.00 -0.45 -3.94
CA ASP A 156 -7.05 0.57 -3.87
C ASP A 156 -6.52 2.01 -4.11
N VAL A 157 -5.21 2.24 -3.95
CA VAL A 157 -4.58 3.55 -4.21
C VAL A 157 -3.80 3.54 -5.53
N GLU A 158 -3.02 2.47 -5.79
CA GLU A 158 -2.27 2.33 -7.03
C GLU A 158 -3.05 1.57 -8.14
N GLU A 159 -4.29 1.15 -7.84
CA GLU A 159 -5.25 0.54 -8.78
C GLU A 159 -4.75 -0.72 -9.50
N LEU A 160 -3.79 -1.42 -8.91
CA LEU A 160 -3.24 -2.65 -9.50
C LEU A 160 -4.25 -3.81 -9.40
N SER A 161 -4.21 -4.73 -10.37
CA SER A 161 -4.98 -5.98 -10.29
C SER A 161 -4.52 -6.88 -9.13
N ASN A 162 -5.36 -7.82 -8.69
CA ASN A 162 -4.96 -8.76 -7.64
C ASN A 162 -3.77 -9.63 -8.06
N GLU A 163 -3.64 -9.92 -9.35
CA GLU A 163 -2.56 -10.67 -9.97
C GLU A 163 -1.24 -9.90 -9.88
N GLU A 164 -1.25 -8.60 -10.21
CA GLU A 164 -0.09 -7.73 -10.08
C GLU A 164 0.33 -7.56 -8.62
N VAL A 165 -0.63 -7.33 -7.73
CA VAL A 165 -0.36 -7.25 -6.28
C VAL A 165 0.27 -8.55 -5.77
N ALA A 166 -0.25 -9.71 -6.17
CA ALA A 166 0.29 -11.02 -5.79
C ALA A 166 1.76 -11.18 -6.23
N GLN A 167 2.08 -10.77 -7.45
CA GLN A 167 3.47 -10.77 -7.95
C GLN A 167 4.38 -9.82 -7.17
N ILE A 168 3.87 -8.64 -6.78
CA ILE A 168 4.64 -7.63 -6.05
C ILE A 168 4.93 -8.09 -4.63
N VAL A 169 3.93 -8.61 -3.91
CA VAL A 169 4.09 -9.03 -2.50
C VAL A 169 4.65 -10.45 -2.37
N GLY A 170 4.77 -11.19 -3.46
CA GLY A 170 5.29 -12.56 -3.48
C GLY A 170 4.34 -13.58 -2.84
N ASP A 171 3.04 -13.45 -3.10
CA ASP A 171 2.00 -14.28 -2.52
C ASP A 171 1.01 -14.80 -3.58
N THR A 172 0.03 -15.62 -3.18
CA THR A 172 -1.02 -16.09 -4.08
C THR A 172 -2.13 -15.04 -4.23
N VAL A 173 -2.82 -15.07 -5.37
CA VAL A 173 -3.99 -14.19 -5.62
C VAL A 173 -5.09 -14.43 -4.57
N ALA A 174 -5.27 -15.68 -4.13
CA ALA A 174 -6.22 -16.02 -3.08
C ALA A 174 -5.86 -15.36 -1.73
N ALA A 175 -4.59 -15.38 -1.35
CA ALA A 175 -4.10 -14.73 -0.14
C ALA A 175 -4.25 -13.20 -0.22
N VAL A 176 -3.96 -12.59 -1.37
CA VAL A 176 -4.18 -11.16 -1.62
C VAL A 176 -5.66 -10.79 -1.45
N LYS A 177 -6.58 -11.53 -2.07
CA LYS A 177 -8.03 -11.30 -1.94
C LYS A 177 -8.48 -11.40 -0.47
N THR A 178 -7.98 -12.39 0.25
CA THR A 178 -8.31 -12.57 1.67
C THR A 178 -7.78 -11.41 2.53
N ARG A 179 -6.52 -11.00 2.33
CA ARG A 179 -5.97 -9.84 3.06
C ARG A 179 -6.70 -8.56 2.74
N LEU A 180 -6.99 -8.31 1.47
CA LEU A 180 -7.75 -7.13 1.04
C LEU A 180 -9.13 -7.07 1.69
N HIS A 181 -9.85 -8.18 1.67
CA HIS A 181 -11.16 -8.30 2.33
C HIS A 181 -11.06 -7.97 3.82
N ARG A 182 -10.13 -8.59 4.54
CA ARG A 182 -9.93 -8.35 5.98
C ARG A 182 -9.49 -6.91 6.27
N ALA A 183 -8.61 -6.33 5.46
CA ALA A 183 -8.20 -4.93 5.60
C ALA A 183 -9.39 -3.98 5.47
N ARG A 184 -10.23 -4.18 4.45
CA ARG A 184 -11.44 -3.38 4.23
C ARG A 184 -12.47 -3.57 5.35
N MET A 185 -12.62 -4.79 5.88
CA MET A 185 -13.49 -5.04 7.05
C MET A 185 -12.99 -4.28 8.28
N ALA A 186 -11.69 -4.31 8.57
CA ALA A 186 -11.10 -3.60 9.70
C ALA A 186 -11.26 -2.08 9.56
N LEU A 187 -11.06 -1.52 8.36
CA LEU A 187 -11.32 -0.09 8.11
C LEU A 187 -12.78 0.27 8.34
N ARG A 188 -13.71 -0.52 7.80
CA ARG A 188 -15.15 -0.31 8.00
C ARG A 188 -15.50 -0.31 9.47
N GLU A 189 -14.99 -1.27 10.25
CA GLU A 189 -15.23 -1.38 11.67
C GLU A 189 -14.76 -0.14 12.42
N GLN A 190 -13.54 0.33 12.14
CA GLN A 190 -13.00 1.50 12.78
C GLN A 190 -13.78 2.79 12.44
N LEU A 191 -14.14 2.97 11.16
CA LEU A 191 -14.93 4.12 10.73
C LEU A 191 -16.33 4.12 11.35
N THR A 192 -17.00 2.95 11.43
CA THR A 192 -18.32 2.81 12.07
C THR A 192 -18.27 3.17 13.55
N ARG A 193 -17.23 2.75 14.27
CA ARG A 193 -17.07 3.10 15.71
C ARG A 193 -16.94 4.61 15.92
N HIS A 194 -16.23 5.31 15.04
CA HIS A 194 -16.06 6.76 15.15
C HIS A 194 -17.31 7.54 14.75
N LEU A 195 -17.95 7.16 13.65
CA LEU A 195 -19.16 7.83 13.15
C LEU A 195 -20.39 7.52 14.04
N GLY A 196 -20.42 6.35 14.68
CA GLY A 196 -21.49 5.98 15.62
C GLY A 196 -21.34 6.56 17.03
N ALA A 197 -20.17 7.07 17.41
CA ALA A 197 -19.94 7.71 18.70
C ALA A 197 -20.30 9.21 18.69
N GLY A 198 -20.54 9.79 17.51
CA GLY A 198 -20.87 11.21 17.31
C GLY A 198 -22.36 11.50 17.01
N ALA A 199 -23.26 10.50 17.19
CA ALA A 199 -24.70 10.65 16.96
C ALA A 199 -25.50 10.50 18.26
#